data_52aa88d61c960bba86b885c6bcaf8fb7
#
_entry.id   52aa88d61c960bba86b885c6bcaf8fb7
#
_cell.length_a   1.000
_cell.length_b   1.000
_cell.length_c   1.000
_cell.angle_alpha   90.00
_cell.angle_beta   90.00
_cell.angle_gamma   90.00
#
_symmetry.space_group_name_H-M   'P 1'
#
loop_
_entity.id
_entity.type
_entity.pdbx_description
1 polymer ?
#
loop_
_entity_poly.entity_id
_entity_poly.type
_entity_poly.pdbx_seq_one_letter_code
_entity_poly.pdbx_strand_id
1 'polypeptide(L)'
;MAKSVASITTAFALIFAFFILFASFEVPMAEAKVCQRRSKTWSGPCLNTGKCSRHCKQQEDARYGACYRQGTGYACFCYFEC
;
A
#
# COMPACT_ATOMS: atom_id res chain seq x y z
N MET A 1 -15.31 15.57 45.21
CA MET A 1 -15.73 14.33 44.54
C MET A 1 -16.27 14.59 43.15
N ALA A 2 -17.13 15.57 42.96
CA ALA A 2 -17.68 15.90 41.65
C ALA A 2 -16.62 16.37 40.65
N LYS A 3 -15.54 17.04 41.12
CA LYS A 3 -14.49 17.54 40.26
C LYS A 3 -13.66 16.44 39.64
N SER A 4 -13.42 15.33 40.34
CA SER A 4 -12.61 14.23 39.79
C SER A 4 -13.37 13.47 38.73
N VAL A 5 -14.67 13.29 38.87
CA VAL A 5 -15.50 12.64 37.84
C VAL A 5 -15.60 13.49 36.58
N ALA A 6 -15.79 14.81 36.74
CA ALA A 6 -15.83 15.73 35.60
C ALA A 6 -14.48 15.78 34.87
N SER A 7 -13.36 15.74 35.60
CA SER A 7 -12.03 15.73 35.01
C SER A 7 -11.77 14.46 34.21
N ILE A 8 -12.18 13.30 34.69
CA ILE A 8 -12.05 12.03 33.99
C ILE A 8 -12.90 12.02 32.71
N THR A 9 -14.12 12.50 32.80
CA THR A 9 -15.03 12.57 31.64
C THR A 9 -14.46 13.49 30.55
N THR A 10 -13.90 14.64 30.97
CA THR A 10 -13.28 15.58 30.04
C THR A 10 -12.05 14.98 29.37
N ALA A 11 -11.22 14.24 30.11
CA ALA A 11 -10.06 13.56 29.58
C ALA A 11 -10.46 12.51 28.53
N PHE A 12 -11.47 11.71 28.79
CA PHE A 12 -11.96 10.74 27.81
C PHE A 12 -12.52 11.41 26.57
N ALA A 13 -13.22 12.51 26.70
CA ALA A 13 -13.76 13.25 25.56
C ALA A 13 -12.65 13.80 24.68
N LEU A 14 -11.57 14.30 25.27
CA LEU A 14 -10.41 14.80 24.52
C LEU A 14 -9.68 13.69 23.79
N ILE A 15 -9.47 12.57 24.42
CA ILE A 15 -8.84 11.39 23.80
C ILE A 15 -9.70 10.88 22.64
N PHE A 16 -10.99 10.81 22.81
CA PHE A 16 -11.92 10.37 21.78
C PHE A 16 -11.93 11.32 20.59
N ALA A 17 -11.92 12.61 20.81
CA ALA A 17 -11.83 13.61 19.76
C ALA A 17 -10.51 13.50 19.00
N PHE A 18 -9.43 13.20 19.69
CA PHE A 18 -8.12 12.99 19.08
C PHE A 18 -8.12 11.79 18.14
N PHE A 19 -8.73 10.68 18.55
CA PHE A 19 -8.87 9.49 17.72
C PHE A 19 -9.70 9.75 16.47
N ILE A 20 -10.79 10.50 16.60
CA ILE A 20 -11.62 10.86 15.45
C ILE A 20 -10.84 11.71 14.44
N LEU A 21 -10.04 12.64 14.90
CA LEU A 21 -9.21 13.47 14.04
C LEU A 21 -8.14 12.64 13.31
N PHE A 22 -7.53 11.69 14.00
CA PHE A 22 -6.55 10.80 13.37
C PHE A 22 -7.18 9.87 12.33
N ALA A 23 -8.39 9.38 12.59
CA ALA A 23 -9.09 8.54 11.63
C ALA A 23 -9.40 9.28 10.34
N SER A 24 -9.53 10.59 10.37
CA SER A 24 -9.79 11.40 9.19
C SER A 24 -8.58 11.57 8.28
N PHE A 25 -7.38 11.22 8.75
CA PHE A 25 -6.14 11.37 7.98
C PHE A 25 -5.73 10.13 7.19
N GLU A 26 -6.47 9.07 7.26
CA GLU A 26 -6.12 7.82 6.57
C GLU A 26 -6.52 7.80 5.09
N VAL A 27 -7.12 8.84 4.59
CA VAL A 27 -7.70 8.89 3.26
C VAL A 27 -6.70 8.90 2.10
N PRO A 28 -5.49 9.53 2.17
CA PRO A 28 -4.65 9.68 0.99
C PRO A 28 -4.08 8.37 0.42
N MET A 29 -3.95 7.34 1.22
CA MET A 29 -3.37 6.08 0.76
C MET A 29 -4.34 5.22 -0.04
N ALA A 30 -5.65 5.40 0.14
CA ALA A 30 -6.67 4.62 -0.55
C ALA A 30 -6.88 5.06 -2.00
N GLU A 31 -6.41 6.24 -2.38
CA GLU A 31 -6.59 6.78 -3.72
C GLU A 31 -5.41 6.51 -4.65
N ALA A 32 -4.30 6.01 -4.13
CA ALA A 32 -3.16 5.63 -4.95
C ALA A 32 -3.49 4.33 -5.69
N LYS A 33 -4.17 4.45 -6.81
CA LYS A 33 -4.50 3.30 -7.64
C LYS A 33 -3.25 2.82 -8.35
N VAL A 34 -2.95 1.56 -8.18
CA VAL A 34 -1.84 0.90 -8.86
C VAL A 34 -2.43 -0.10 -9.85
N CYS A 35 -2.04 0.03 -11.11
CA CYS A 35 -2.48 -0.89 -12.15
C CYS A 35 -1.43 -1.97 -12.35
N GLN A 36 -1.83 -3.21 -12.20
CA GLN A 36 -1.00 -4.37 -12.43
C GLN A 36 -1.03 -4.74 -13.90
N ARG A 37 0.14 -4.94 -14.49
CA ARG A 37 0.26 -5.37 -15.88
C ARG A 37 1.43 -6.34 -16.01
N ARG A 38 1.24 -7.38 -16.82
CA ARG A 38 2.34 -8.30 -17.10
C ARG A 38 3.47 -7.56 -17.79
N SER A 39 4.71 -7.81 -17.34
CA SER A 39 5.89 -7.19 -17.95
C SER A 39 5.99 -7.55 -19.42
N LYS A 40 6.18 -6.55 -20.27
CA LYS A 40 6.35 -6.74 -21.71
C LYS A 40 7.79 -7.03 -22.11
N THR A 41 8.73 -6.69 -21.23
CA THR A 41 10.17 -6.82 -21.51
C THR A 41 10.81 -7.96 -20.77
N TRP A 42 10.11 -8.58 -19.83
CA TRP A 42 10.60 -9.75 -19.10
C TRP A 42 10.29 -11.02 -19.87
N SER A 43 11.32 -11.81 -20.13
CA SER A 43 11.17 -13.12 -20.77
C SER A 43 11.56 -14.22 -19.79
N GLY A 44 10.86 -15.36 -19.89
CA GLY A 44 11.12 -16.51 -19.05
C GLY A 44 10.41 -16.46 -17.71
N PRO A 45 10.62 -17.48 -16.85
CA PRO A 45 9.97 -17.57 -15.55
C PRO A 45 10.50 -16.50 -14.59
N CYS A 46 9.62 -16.03 -13.71
CA CYS A 46 9.97 -15.06 -12.68
C CYS A 46 10.24 -15.79 -11.38
N LEU A 47 11.51 -15.90 -11.00
CA LEU A 47 11.93 -16.63 -9.81
C LEU A 47 12.41 -15.71 -8.68
N ASN A 48 12.57 -14.43 -8.98
CA ASN A 48 13.09 -13.46 -8.01
C ASN A 48 12.33 -12.14 -8.13
N THR A 49 11.52 -11.85 -7.11
CA THR A 49 10.71 -10.63 -7.08
C THR A 49 11.58 -9.37 -7.12
N GLY A 50 12.73 -9.37 -6.45
CA GLY A 50 13.65 -8.22 -6.48
C GLY A 50 14.16 -7.90 -7.87
N LYS A 51 14.51 -8.91 -8.63
CA LYS A 51 14.95 -8.73 -10.03
C LYS A 51 13.81 -8.25 -10.91
N CYS A 52 12.62 -8.80 -10.73
CA CYS A 52 11.42 -8.37 -11.45
C CYS A 52 11.11 -6.90 -11.15
N SER A 53 11.14 -6.52 -9.89
CA SER A 53 10.89 -5.13 -9.48
C SER A 53 11.89 -4.17 -10.10
N ARG A 54 13.18 -4.51 -10.05
CA ARG A 54 14.23 -3.70 -10.65
C ARG A 54 14.04 -3.57 -12.16
N HIS A 55 13.74 -4.67 -12.81
CA HIS A 55 13.49 -4.70 -14.26
C HIS A 55 12.31 -3.81 -14.63
N CYS A 56 11.20 -3.92 -13.90
CA CYS A 56 10.03 -3.08 -14.14
C CYS A 56 10.34 -1.60 -13.98
N LYS A 57 11.11 -1.23 -12.96
CA LYS A 57 11.50 0.16 -12.72
C LYS A 57 12.40 0.70 -13.80
N GLN A 58 13.38 -0.09 -14.26
CA GLN A 58 14.37 0.36 -15.20
C GLN A 58 13.92 0.29 -16.65
N GLN A 59 13.18 -0.74 -17.02
CA GLN A 59 12.81 -0.99 -18.41
C GLN A 59 11.43 -0.49 -18.77
N GLU A 60 10.50 -0.42 -17.82
CA GLU A 60 9.13 -0.06 -18.10
C GLU A 60 8.64 1.16 -17.32
N ASP A 61 9.53 1.80 -16.57
CA ASP A 61 9.19 2.97 -15.75
C ASP A 61 8.05 2.71 -14.78
N ALA A 62 8.00 1.50 -14.23
CA ALA A 62 7.00 1.11 -13.25
C ALA A 62 7.42 1.53 -11.84
N ARG A 63 6.48 1.54 -10.93
CA ARG A 63 6.77 1.85 -9.53
C ARG A 63 7.50 0.70 -8.86
N TYR A 64 7.09 -0.51 -9.14
CA TYR A 64 7.73 -1.74 -8.66
C TYR A 64 7.21 -2.91 -9.48
N GLY A 65 7.73 -4.09 -9.20
CA GLY A 65 7.27 -5.32 -9.82
C GLY A 65 7.35 -6.48 -8.85
N ALA A 66 6.66 -7.55 -9.18
CA ALA A 66 6.67 -8.77 -8.39
C ALA A 66 6.42 -9.98 -9.26
N CYS A 67 6.95 -11.13 -8.84
CA CYS A 67 6.62 -12.39 -9.45
C CYS A 67 5.25 -12.83 -8.97
N TYR A 68 4.38 -13.14 -9.88
CA TYR A 68 3.02 -13.57 -9.58
C TYR A 68 2.70 -14.86 -10.31
N ARG A 69 1.96 -15.73 -9.66
CA ARG A 69 1.59 -17.02 -10.24
C ARG A 69 0.65 -16.82 -11.42
N GLN A 70 1.04 -17.41 -12.54
CA GLN A 70 0.21 -17.41 -13.74
C GLN A 70 0.25 -18.79 -14.39
N GLY A 71 -0.89 -19.46 -14.40
CA GLY A 71 -0.95 -20.83 -14.89
C GLY A 71 -0.11 -21.78 -14.05
N THR A 72 0.83 -22.47 -14.66
CA THR A 72 1.72 -23.43 -14.00
C THR A 72 3.04 -22.82 -13.56
N GLY A 73 3.25 -21.53 -13.82
CA GLY A 73 4.52 -20.87 -13.50
C GLY A 73 4.32 -19.49 -12.89
N TYR A 74 5.40 -18.75 -12.82
CA TYR A 74 5.41 -17.38 -12.29
C TYR A 74 5.85 -16.41 -13.38
N ALA A 75 5.14 -15.30 -13.50
CA ALA A 75 5.48 -14.23 -14.44
C ALA A 75 5.82 -12.96 -13.69
N CYS A 76 6.61 -12.10 -14.33
CA CYS A 76 6.92 -10.79 -13.80
C CYS A 76 5.80 -9.82 -14.13
N PHE A 77 5.20 -9.23 -13.10
CA PHE A 77 4.18 -8.21 -13.25
C PHE A 77 4.72 -6.87 -12.77
N CYS A 78 4.46 -5.84 -13.56
CA CYS A 78 4.84 -4.48 -13.21
C CYS A 78 3.63 -3.71 -12.73
N TYR A 79 3.85 -2.84 -11.75
CA TYR A 79 2.81 -2.04 -11.12
C TYR A 79 3.02 -0.57 -11.44
N PHE A 80 2.05 0.05 -12.06
CA PHE A 80 2.11 1.43 -12.53
C PHE A 80 1.09 2.28 -11.80
N GLU A 81 1.36 3.57 -11.73
CA GLU A 81 0.33 4.52 -11.33
C GLU A 81 -0.69 4.68 -12.46
N CYS A 82 -1.95 4.63 -12.09
CA CYS A 82 -3.01 4.85 -13.06
C CYS A 82 -4.05 5.90 -12.63
#